data_05f4572979b3c067801ffe00f0668757
#
_entry.id   05f4572979b3c067801ffe00f0668757
#
_cell.length_a   1.000
_cell.length_b   1.000
_cell.length_c   1.000
_cell.angle_alpha   90.00
_cell.angle_beta   90.00
_cell.angle_gamma   90.00
#
_symmetry.space_group_name_H-M   'P 1'
#
loop_
_entity.id
_entity.type
_entity.pdbx_description
1 polymer ?
#
loop_
_entity_poly.entity_id
_entity_poly.type
_entity_poly.pdbx_seq_one_letter_code
_entity_poly.pdbx_strand_id
1 'polypeptide(L)'
;MASVHSPRAPRPPRPNHEQPPAGLDSWLASVDAAREPAVRLVEIDGVTCVIKRRRPSFARGVSYAVRYLRAAMLGAGCKLVLGEWPAPGVLVHNGLAHEAARLRALDQANWRVPQVWSFEPGELVLEYVGDDMPGVLRRGTPEQQQMMVDAIALELAAFHAQALWHGGAQVRNLTWHRGDIWRIDFEENIGAALSLPLAQAYDVYQCLSSLVALRGLSEAVAQSLGDRFLQGYLKANDDAAVRAGLTRMARSICGASRVIRPVLGWMPGRDVQGFFRVADTLRLL
;
A
#
# COMPACT_ATOMS: atom_id res chain seq x y z
N MET A 1 -32.71 -7.41 -17.11
CA MET A 1 -31.34 -7.89 -17.35
C MET A 1 -30.81 -8.38 -16.03
N ALA A 2 -30.66 -9.69 -15.84
CA ALA A 2 -30.19 -10.29 -14.61
C ALA A 2 -28.67 -10.05 -14.46
N SER A 3 -28.28 -9.42 -13.37
CA SER A 3 -26.86 -9.27 -13.00
C SER A 3 -26.30 -10.67 -12.73
N VAL A 4 -25.42 -11.14 -13.60
CA VAL A 4 -24.63 -12.36 -13.36
C VAL A 4 -23.65 -12.03 -12.24
N HIS A 5 -24.00 -12.42 -11.02
CA HIS A 5 -23.04 -12.41 -9.91
C HIS A 5 -21.97 -13.45 -10.21
N SER A 6 -20.78 -13.00 -10.61
CA SER A 6 -19.59 -13.85 -10.62
C SER A 6 -19.41 -14.44 -9.20
N PRO A 7 -19.15 -15.75 -9.04
CA PRO A 7 -18.95 -16.33 -7.73
C PRO A 7 -17.78 -15.63 -7.05
N ARG A 8 -18.04 -15.03 -5.89
CA ARG A 8 -16.97 -14.42 -5.06
C ARG A 8 -15.92 -15.48 -4.76
N ALA A 9 -14.66 -15.15 -5.03
CA ALA A 9 -13.54 -16.00 -4.63
C ALA A 9 -13.68 -16.41 -3.14
N PRO A 10 -13.35 -17.64 -2.77
CA PRO A 10 -13.46 -18.10 -1.39
C PRO A 10 -12.62 -17.18 -0.47
N ARG A 11 -13.18 -16.88 0.71
CA ARG A 11 -12.45 -16.10 1.73
C ARG A 11 -11.19 -16.86 2.13
N PRO A 12 -10.07 -16.18 2.34
CA PRO A 12 -8.87 -16.81 2.88
C PRO A 12 -9.18 -17.44 4.26
N PRO A 13 -8.46 -18.50 4.65
CA PRO A 13 -8.57 -19.03 6.00
C PRO A 13 -8.17 -17.95 7.02
N ARG A 14 -8.78 -17.98 8.21
CA ARG A 14 -8.49 -17.02 9.26
C ARG A 14 -6.99 -17.04 9.60
N PRO A 15 -6.31 -15.89 9.62
CA PRO A 15 -4.91 -15.83 9.99
C PRO A 15 -4.72 -16.25 11.47
N ASN A 16 -3.58 -16.87 11.75
CA ASN A 16 -3.20 -17.21 13.11
C ASN A 16 -2.45 -16.02 13.73
N HIS A 17 -3.16 -15.24 14.54
CA HIS A 17 -2.61 -14.09 15.25
C HIS A 17 -1.87 -14.48 16.54
N GLU A 18 -0.91 -13.65 16.92
CA GLU A 18 -0.30 -13.72 18.24
C GLU A 18 -1.19 -13.05 19.28
N GLN A 19 -1.05 -13.48 20.53
CA GLN A 19 -1.76 -12.85 21.65
C GLN A 19 -0.98 -11.60 22.10
N PRO A 20 -1.67 -10.51 22.49
CA PRO A 20 -1.01 -9.36 23.08
C PRO A 20 -0.23 -9.77 24.34
N PRO A 21 0.97 -9.21 24.57
CA PRO A 21 1.76 -9.51 25.76
C PRO A 21 1.04 -9.07 27.03
N ALA A 22 1.12 -9.86 28.09
CA ALA A 22 0.44 -9.59 29.37
C ALA A 22 0.89 -8.27 30.01
N GLY A 23 2.17 -7.91 29.84
CA GLY A 23 2.76 -6.67 30.33
C GLY A 23 2.51 -5.42 29.49
N LEU A 24 1.71 -5.49 28.41
CA LEU A 24 1.52 -4.40 27.47
C LEU A 24 1.03 -3.10 28.15
N ASP A 25 -0.02 -3.17 28.94
CA ASP A 25 -0.60 -1.97 29.58
C ASP A 25 0.37 -1.35 30.59
N SER A 26 1.08 -2.17 31.36
CA SER A 26 2.10 -1.70 32.30
C SER A 26 3.28 -1.04 31.59
N TRP A 27 3.70 -1.60 30.46
CA TRP A 27 4.76 -1.02 29.64
C TRP A 27 4.33 0.32 29.04
N LEU A 28 3.12 0.41 28.46
CA LEU A 28 2.57 1.65 27.88
C LEU A 28 2.48 2.77 28.94
N ALA A 29 2.07 2.44 30.17
CA ALA A 29 1.99 3.39 31.29
C ALA A 29 3.38 3.89 31.75
N SER A 30 4.45 3.12 31.54
CA SER A 30 5.81 3.45 31.98
C SER A 30 6.59 4.35 31.02
N VAL A 31 6.14 4.48 29.77
CA VAL A 31 6.89 5.15 28.70
C VAL A 31 6.44 6.61 28.51
N ASP A 32 7.40 7.54 28.45
CA ASP A 32 7.12 8.93 28.07
C ASP A 32 6.89 9.04 26.55
N ALA A 33 5.62 8.99 26.15
CA ALA A 33 5.19 9.05 24.76
C ALA A 33 5.73 10.27 23.99
N ALA A 34 6.10 11.38 24.69
CA ALA A 34 6.61 12.58 24.05
C ALA A 34 8.06 12.41 23.51
N ARG A 35 8.81 11.49 24.06
CA ARG A 35 10.20 11.21 23.69
C ARG A 35 10.38 10.09 22.69
N GLU A 36 9.34 9.31 22.45
CA GLU A 36 9.40 8.14 21.59
C GLU A 36 9.28 8.48 20.08
N PRO A 37 9.89 7.67 19.20
CA PRO A 37 9.74 7.82 17.76
C PRO A 37 8.29 7.58 17.30
N ALA A 38 7.95 8.08 16.10
CA ALA A 38 6.61 7.95 15.53
C ALA A 38 6.20 6.48 15.27
N VAL A 39 7.16 5.61 14.96
CA VAL A 39 6.97 4.16 14.81
C VAL A 39 8.13 3.46 15.51
N ARG A 40 7.82 2.48 16.34
CA ARG A 40 8.80 1.69 17.10
C ARG A 40 8.41 0.22 17.15
N LEU A 41 9.39 -0.66 16.98
CA LEU A 41 9.30 -2.07 17.35
C LEU A 41 9.73 -2.22 18.80
N VAL A 42 8.93 -2.92 19.57
CA VAL A 42 9.19 -3.17 21.01
C VAL A 42 8.95 -4.64 21.29
N GLU A 43 9.83 -5.25 22.07
CA GLU A 43 9.65 -6.59 22.62
C GLU A 43 9.16 -6.48 24.07
N ILE A 44 8.02 -7.07 24.37
CA ILE A 44 7.40 -7.10 25.71
C ILE A 44 7.05 -8.56 26.00
N ASP A 45 7.54 -9.10 27.11
CA ASP A 45 7.32 -10.51 27.50
C ASP A 45 7.66 -11.52 26.38
N GLY A 46 8.70 -11.22 25.56
CA GLY A 46 9.11 -12.07 24.44
C GLY A 46 8.23 -11.95 23.19
N VAL A 47 7.23 -11.07 23.19
CA VAL A 47 6.36 -10.80 22.03
C VAL A 47 6.71 -9.44 21.42
N THR A 48 6.98 -9.44 20.12
CA THR A 48 7.26 -8.19 19.39
C THR A 48 5.96 -7.49 19.01
N CYS A 49 5.87 -6.19 19.24
CA CYS A 49 4.77 -5.35 18.80
C CYS A 49 5.25 -4.10 18.06
N VAL A 50 4.35 -3.51 17.27
CA VAL A 50 4.55 -2.25 16.56
C VAL A 50 3.75 -1.17 17.24
N ILE A 51 4.43 -0.11 17.71
CA ILE A 51 3.76 1.05 18.31
C ILE A 51 3.89 2.22 17.35
N LYS A 52 2.75 2.74 16.91
CA LYS A 52 2.63 3.95 16.09
C LYS A 52 2.13 5.10 16.94
N ARG A 53 2.83 6.25 16.91
CA ARG A 53 2.44 7.45 17.67
C ARG A 53 2.34 8.66 16.76
N ARG A 54 1.32 9.45 16.97
CA ARG A 54 1.18 10.78 16.32
C ARG A 54 1.13 11.87 17.39
N ARG A 55 2.10 12.76 17.34
CA ARG A 55 2.11 13.94 18.21
C ARG A 55 0.99 14.90 17.79
N PRO A 56 0.22 15.44 18.72
CA PRO A 56 -0.72 16.51 18.41
C PRO A 56 0.07 17.71 17.88
N SER A 57 -0.26 18.17 16.67
CA SER A 57 0.36 19.37 16.09
C SER A 57 -0.17 20.61 16.83
N PHE A 58 0.74 21.43 17.37
CA PHE A 58 0.40 22.69 18.04
C PHE A 58 -0.32 23.70 17.10
N ALA A 59 -0.17 23.55 15.78
CA ALA A 59 -0.74 24.42 14.76
C ALA A 59 -1.91 23.74 14.03
N ARG A 60 -2.94 23.30 14.75
CA ARG A 60 -4.06 22.53 14.16
C ARG A 60 -4.66 23.20 12.91
N GLY A 61 -4.89 24.53 12.93
CA GLY A 61 -5.46 25.24 11.78
C GLY A 61 -4.53 25.32 10.57
N VAL A 62 -3.26 25.66 10.78
CA VAL A 62 -2.24 25.71 9.71
C VAL A 62 -1.96 24.30 9.15
N SER A 63 -1.88 23.31 10.04
CA SER A 63 -1.72 21.91 9.65
C SER A 63 -2.90 21.42 8.80
N TYR A 64 -4.15 21.80 9.15
CA TYR A 64 -5.32 21.45 8.37
C TYR A 64 -5.30 22.11 6.99
N ALA A 65 -4.99 23.41 6.90
CA ALA A 65 -4.90 24.12 5.63
C ALA A 65 -3.83 23.54 4.71
N VAL A 66 -2.65 23.19 5.24
CA VAL A 66 -1.57 22.55 4.47
C VAL A 66 -1.99 21.15 4.00
N ARG A 67 -2.67 20.37 4.86
CA ARG A 67 -3.20 19.06 4.48
C ARG A 67 -4.27 19.17 3.39
N TYR A 68 -5.18 20.14 3.51
CA TYR A 68 -6.20 20.39 2.51
C TYR A 68 -5.60 20.82 1.17
N LEU A 69 -4.60 21.70 1.17
CA LEU A 69 -3.88 22.12 -0.04
C LEU A 69 -3.17 20.94 -0.71
N ARG A 70 -2.48 20.10 0.08
CA ARG A 70 -1.88 18.86 -0.44
C ARG A 70 -2.92 17.92 -1.03
N ALA A 71 -4.06 17.74 -0.36
CA ALA A 71 -5.17 16.93 -0.85
C ALA A 71 -5.75 17.50 -2.14
N ALA A 72 -5.89 18.82 -2.25
CA ALA A 72 -6.36 19.49 -3.48
C ALA A 72 -5.35 19.32 -4.64
N MET A 73 -4.05 19.47 -4.38
CA MET A 73 -2.99 19.22 -5.38
C MET A 73 -2.98 17.75 -5.85
N LEU A 74 -3.11 16.80 -4.92
CA LEU A 74 -3.24 15.39 -5.24
C LEU A 74 -4.50 15.13 -6.06
N GLY A 75 -5.62 15.77 -5.69
CA GLY A 75 -6.87 15.72 -6.43
C GLY A 75 -6.73 16.24 -7.87
N ALA A 76 -6.02 17.36 -8.07
CA ALA A 76 -5.73 17.88 -9.40
C ALA A 76 -4.89 16.90 -10.24
N GLY A 77 -3.86 16.29 -9.63
CA GLY A 77 -3.07 15.22 -10.26
C GLY A 77 -3.93 14.00 -10.62
N CYS A 78 -4.80 13.56 -9.70
CA CYS A 78 -5.75 12.48 -9.96
C CYS A 78 -6.69 12.84 -11.13
N LYS A 79 -7.26 14.05 -11.15
CA LYS A 79 -8.11 14.50 -12.28
C LYS A 79 -7.39 14.43 -13.61
N LEU A 80 -6.13 14.87 -13.63
CA LEU A 80 -5.32 14.89 -14.86
C LEU A 80 -4.97 13.46 -15.32
N VAL A 81 -4.59 12.57 -14.37
CA VAL A 81 -4.07 11.23 -14.69
C VAL A 81 -5.19 10.20 -14.73
N LEU A 82 -6.15 10.28 -13.80
CA LEU A 82 -7.19 9.28 -13.59
C LEU A 82 -8.55 9.69 -14.18
N GLY A 83 -8.75 10.98 -14.44
CA GLY A 83 -10.02 11.52 -14.92
C GLY A 83 -11.08 11.74 -13.84
N GLU A 84 -10.81 11.38 -12.58
CA GLU A 84 -11.68 11.60 -11.42
C GLU A 84 -11.08 12.63 -10.47
N TRP A 85 -11.96 13.45 -9.84
CA TRP A 85 -11.55 14.41 -8.83
C TRP A 85 -11.89 13.86 -7.45
N PRO A 86 -10.94 13.32 -6.70
CA PRO A 86 -11.20 12.90 -5.33
C PRO A 86 -11.51 14.11 -4.46
N ALA A 87 -12.60 14.02 -3.68
CA ALA A 87 -13.01 15.09 -2.79
C ALA A 87 -11.92 15.36 -1.73
N PRO A 88 -11.34 16.58 -1.65
CA PRO A 88 -10.24 16.87 -0.72
C PRO A 88 -10.59 16.58 0.74
N GLY A 89 -11.86 16.79 1.14
CA GLY A 89 -12.33 16.46 2.48
C GLY A 89 -12.18 14.99 2.84
N VAL A 90 -12.36 14.05 1.89
CA VAL A 90 -12.17 12.61 2.12
C VAL A 90 -10.68 12.30 2.30
N LEU A 91 -9.81 12.92 1.52
CA LEU A 91 -8.36 12.71 1.58
C LEU A 91 -7.72 13.24 2.88
N VAL A 92 -8.39 14.17 3.58
CA VAL A 92 -7.92 14.69 4.87
C VAL A 92 -8.23 13.73 6.02
N HIS A 93 -9.26 12.87 5.88
CA HIS A 93 -9.64 11.86 6.87
C HIS A 93 -8.70 10.64 6.78
N ASN A 94 -7.51 10.79 7.30
CA ASN A 94 -6.48 9.75 7.42
C ASN A 94 -5.93 9.74 8.85
N GLY A 95 -5.17 8.71 9.20
CA GLY A 95 -4.48 8.64 10.47
C GLY A 95 -4.78 7.40 11.27
N LEU A 96 -4.24 7.33 12.50
CA LEU A 96 -4.26 6.11 13.32
C LEU A 96 -5.67 5.58 13.61
N ALA A 97 -6.66 6.47 13.81
CA ALA A 97 -8.05 6.05 14.01
C ALA A 97 -8.65 5.37 12.76
N HIS A 98 -8.37 5.94 11.58
CA HIS A 98 -8.80 5.36 10.31
C HIS A 98 -8.10 4.02 10.07
N GLU A 99 -6.79 3.96 10.29
CA GLU A 99 -6.01 2.72 10.18
C GLU A 99 -6.54 1.63 11.12
N ALA A 100 -6.73 1.95 12.41
CA ALA A 100 -7.24 1.00 13.38
C ALA A 100 -8.63 0.45 13.01
N ALA A 101 -9.53 1.30 12.52
CA ALA A 101 -10.86 0.88 12.08
C ALA A 101 -10.78 -0.04 10.85
N ARG A 102 -9.94 0.30 9.88
CA ARG A 102 -9.73 -0.53 8.68
C ARG A 102 -9.09 -1.88 8.98
N LEU A 103 -8.04 -1.90 9.81
CA LEU A 103 -7.39 -3.14 10.23
C LEU A 103 -8.37 -4.08 10.92
N ARG A 104 -9.19 -3.57 11.87
CA ARG A 104 -10.22 -4.37 12.55
C ARG A 104 -11.26 -4.93 11.57
N ALA A 105 -11.70 -4.14 10.60
CA ALA A 105 -12.68 -4.61 9.59
C ALA A 105 -12.07 -5.68 8.66
N LEU A 106 -10.82 -5.55 8.27
CA LEU A 106 -10.12 -6.51 7.42
C LEU A 106 -9.81 -7.81 8.19
N ASP A 107 -9.40 -7.72 9.45
CA ASP A 107 -9.20 -8.89 10.32
C ASP A 107 -10.50 -9.68 10.50
N GLN A 108 -11.62 -9.01 10.78
CA GLN A 108 -12.96 -9.63 10.85
C GLN A 108 -13.37 -10.29 9.54
N ALA A 109 -12.85 -9.81 8.41
CA ALA A 109 -13.04 -10.42 7.09
C ALA A 109 -12.02 -11.52 6.77
N ASN A 110 -11.17 -11.92 7.73
CA ASN A 110 -10.10 -12.91 7.64
C ASN A 110 -8.96 -12.55 6.67
N TRP A 111 -8.70 -11.26 6.45
CA TRP A 111 -7.53 -10.82 5.70
C TRP A 111 -6.27 -10.83 6.59
N ARG A 112 -5.13 -11.10 5.98
CA ARG A 112 -3.82 -11.06 6.64
C ARG A 112 -3.36 -9.63 6.86
N VAL A 113 -3.79 -9.07 7.97
CA VAL A 113 -3.44 -7.73 8.47
C VAL A 113 -3.09 -7.84 9.95
N PRO A 114 -2.23 -6.95 10.50
CA PRO A 114 -1.90 -6.98 11.92
C PRO A 114 -3.14 -6.78 12.78
N GLN A 115 -3.24 -7.53 13.86
CA GLN A 115 -4.27 -7.33 14.86
C GLN A 115 -4.03 -6.01 15.61
N VAL A 116 -5.10 -5.27 15.87
CA VAL A 116 -5.06 -4.06 16.70
C VAL A 116 -5.19 -4.46 18.15
N TRP A 117 -4.10 -4.41 18.90
CA TRP A 117 -4.06 -4.77 20.33
C TRP A 117 -4.53 -3.63 21.22
N SER A 118 -4.15 -2.38 20.90
CA SER A 118 -4.64 -1.19 21.61
C SER A 118 -4.77 -0.02 20.65
N PHE A 119 -5.73 0.85 20.91
CA PHE A 119 -5.87 2.12 20.21
C PHE A 119 -6.37 3.19 21.18
N GLU A 120 -5.56 4.25 21.34
CA GLU A 120 -5.88 5.47 22.05
C GLU A 120 -5.63 6.69 21.14
N PRO A 121 -6.26 7.87 21.41
CA PRO A 121 -6.03 9.06 20.61
C PRO A 121 -4.55 9.46 20.54
N GLY A 122 -3.93 9.18 19.40
CA GLY A 122 -2.51 9.46 19.16
C GLY A 122 -1.58 8.27 19.32
N GLU A 123 -2.07 7.11 19.71
CA GLU A 123 -1.30 5.88 19.85
C GLU A 123 -2.06 4.67 19.28
N LEU A 124 -1.35 3.82 18.54
CA LEU A 124 -1.88 2.59 17.98
C LEU A 124 -0.84 1.48 18.20
N VAL A 125 -1.25 0.39 18.85
CA VAL A 125 -0.42 -0.79 19.10
C VAL A 125 -0.91 -1.94 18.24
N LEU A 126 0.00 -2.50 17.46
CA LEU A 126 -0.28 -3.54 16.48
C LEU A 126 0.58 -4.77 16.74
N GLU A 127 0.05 -5.91 16.37
CA GLU A 127 0.80 -7.15 16.19
C GLU A 127 1.96 -6.92 15.20
N TYR A 128 3.13 -7.52 15.48
CA TYR A 128 4.21 -7.58 14.51
C TYR A 128 3.98 -8.77 13.56
N VAL A 129 3.90 -8.48 12.29
CA VAL A 129 3.57 -9.47 11.25
C VAL A 129 4.73 -9.67 10.27
N GLY A 130 5.93 -9.85 10.81
CA GLY A 130 7.11 -10.30 10.07
C GLY A 130 7.95 -9.21 9.41
N ASP A 131 8.89 -9.66 8.60
CA ASP A 131 9.89 -8.83 7.92
C ASP A 131 9.29 -8.02 6.76
N ASP A 132 9.84 -6.82 6.55
CA ASP A 132 9.45 -5.97 5.42
C ASP A 132 9.75 -6.65 4.06
N MET A 133 8.78 -6.64 3.16
CA MET A 133 8.90 -7.27 1.84
C MET A 133 10.07 -6.71 1.01
N PRO A 134 10.40 -5.40 1.02
CA PRO A 134 11.62 -4.89 0.42
C PRO A 134 12.89 -5.59 0.88
N GLY A 135 13.01 -5.87 2.18
CA GLY A 135 14.13 -6.60 2.76
C GLY A 135 14.18 -8.05 2.30
N VAL A 136 13.03 -8.72 2.29
CA VAL A 136 12.89 -10.11 1.81
C VAL A 136 13.31 -10.21 0.34
N LEU A 137 12.81 -9.31 -0.52
CA LEU A 137 13.17 -9.29 -1.94
C LEU A 137 14.67 -9.03 -2.17
N ARG A 138 15.29 -8.14 -1.40
CA ARG A 138 16.73 -7.86 -1.53
C ARG A 138 17.62 -9.04 -1.14
N ARG A 139 17.21 -9.83 -0.15
CA ARG A 139 17.98 -10.99 0.34
C ARG A 139 17.71 -12.27 -0.44
N GLY A 140 16.62 -12.30 -1.20
CA GLY A 140 16.19 -13.50 -1.95
C GLY A 140 17.04 -13.79 -3.18
N THR A 141 17.11 -15.08 -3.55
CA THR A 141 17.64 -15.49 -4.86
C THR A 141 16.72 -15.00 -5.99
N PRO A 142 17.18 -14.97 -7.25
CA PRO A 142 16.32 -14.61 -8.38
C PRO A 142 15.01 -15.41 -8.44
N GLU A 143 15.05 -16.71 -8.14
CA GLU A 143 13.89 -17.60 -8.12
C GLU A 143 12.93 -17.23 -6.97
N GLN A 144 13.48 -16.94 -5.79
CA GLN A 144 12.70 -16.48 -4.65
C GLN A 144 12.06 -15.13 -4.92
N GLN A 145 12.77 -14.18 -5.52
CA GLN A 145 12.23 -12.87 -5.92
C GLN A 145 11.04 -13.02 -6.87
N GLN A 146 11.18 -13.89 -7.89
CA GLN A 146 10.11 -14.16 -8.84
C GLN A 146 8.88 -14.78 -8.16
N MET A 147 9.09 -15.79 -7.31
CA MET A 147 8.01 -16.42 -6.54
C MET A 147 7.28 -15.42 -5.64
N MET A 148 8.03 -14.55 -4.95
CA MET A 148 7.43 -13.52 -4.09
C MET A 148 6.61 -12.51 -4.89
N VAL A 149 7.10 -12.09 -6.05
CA VAL A 149 6.38 -11.14 -6.91
C VAL A 149 5.12 -11.76 -7.50
N ASP A 150 5.16 -13.03 -7.89
CA ASP A 150 3.95 -13.76 -8.28
C ASP A 150 2.94 -13.83 -7.13
N ALA A 151 3.40 -14.14 -5.93
CA ALA A 151 2.54 -14.17 -4.74
C ALA A 151 1.92 -12.79 -4.44
N ILE A 152 2.69 -11.70 -4.56
CA ILE A 152 2.19 -10.32 -4.40
C ILE A 152 1.10 -10.02 -5.44
N ALA A 153 1.31 -10.40 -6.69
CA ALA A 153 0.34 -10.17 -7.78
C ALA A 153 -0.97 -10.92 -7.53
N LEU A 154 -0.88 -12.20 -7.16
CA LEU A 154 -2.04 -13.06 -6.87
C LEU A 154 -2.81 -12.57 -5.65
N GLU A 155 -2.11 -12.19 -4.59
CA GLU A 155 -2.71 -11.71 -3.35
C GLU A 155 -3.41 -10.37 -3.55
N LEU A 156 -2.82 -9.43 -4.31
CA LEU A 156 -3.47 -8.17 -4.66
C LEU A 156 -4.71 -8.40 -5.53
N ALA A 157 -4.65 -9.32 -6.50
CA ALA A 157 -5.80 -9.67 -7.32
C ALA A 157 -6.94 -10.28 -6.49
N ALA A 158 -6.61 -11.18 -5.54
CA ALA A 158 -7.59 -11.77 -4.62
C ALA A 158 -8.23 -10.71 -3.70
N PHE A 159 -7.44 -9.74 -3.22
CA PHE A 159 -7.92 -8.62 -2.42
C PHE A 159 -8.92 -7.76 -3.20
N HIS A 160 -8.59 -7.42 -4.45
CA HIS A 160 -9.46 -6.66 -5.33
C HIS A 160 -10.73 -7.41 -5.74
N ALA A 161 -10.66 -8.74 -5.93
CA ALA A 161 -11.84 -9.57 -6.22
C ALA A 161 -12.90 -9.55 -5.11
N GLN A 162 -12.53 -9.21 -3.87
CA GLN A 162 -13.46 -8.99 -2.75
C GLN A 162 -13.99 -7.54 -2.68
N ALA A 163 -13.83 -6.75 -3.74
CA ALA A 163 -14.20 -5.34 -3.80
C ALA A 163 -13.47 -4.47 -2.75
N LEU A 164 -12.25 -4.87 -2.40
CA LEU A 164 -11.37 -4.14 -1.47
C LEU A 164 -10.34 -3.31 -2.23
N TRP A 165 -9.74 -2.37 -1.55
CA TRP A 165 -8.63 -1.54 -2.01
C TRP A 165 -7.72 -1.21 -0.82
N HIS A 166 -6.44 -0.94 -1.06
CA HIS A 166 -5.48 -0.59 -0.02
C HIS A 166 -5.36 0.94 0.16
N GLY A 167 -5.18 1.66 -0.93
CA GLY A 167 -4.93 3.11 -0.98
C GLY A 167 -3.44 3.48 -0.96
N GLY A 168 -2.60 2.67 -0.32
CA GLY A 168 -1.15 2.80 -0.27
C GLY A 168 -0.46 1.46 -0.56
N ALA A 169 -0.84 0.73 -1.61
CA ALA A 169 -0.41 -0.64 -1.91
C ALA A 169 1.06 -0.77 -2.37
N GLN A 170 1.97 -0.01 -1.75
CA GLN A 170 3.39 -0.09 -2.01
C GLN A 170 4.00 -1.36 -1.40
N VAL A 171 5.05 -1.90 -2.02
CA VAL A 171 5.74 -3.11 -1.55
C VAL A 171 6.26 -2.97 -0.11
N ARG A 172 6.63 -1.76 0.33
CA ARG A 172 7.02 -1.48 1.71
C ARG A 172 5.88 -1.66 2.73
N ASN A 173 4.64 -1.66 2.27
CA ASN A 173 3.43 -1.89 3.07
C ASN A 173 2.98 -3.34 3.02
N LEU A 174 3.88 -4.24 2.60
CA LEU A 174 3.76 -5.68 2.67
C LEU A 174 4.84 -6.24 3.58
N THR A 175 4.49 -7.30 4.33
CA THR A 175 5.43 -8.07 5.12
C THR A 175 5.35 -9.55 4.76
N TRP A 176 6.39 -10.30 5.12
CA TRP A 176 6.43 -11.75 4.99
C TRP A 176 6.46 -12.39 6.37
N HIS A 177 5.41 -13.11 6.70
CA HIS A 177 5.28 -13.75 8.01
C HIS A 177 4.71 -15.16 7.88
N ARG A 178 5.39 -16.15 8.43
CA ARG A 178 4.96 -17.56 8.47
C ARG A 178 4.58 -18.14 7.11
N GLY A 179 5.26 -17.75 6.05
CA GLY A 179 5.01 -18.25 4.70
C GLY A 179 3.94 -17.49 3.91
N ASP A 180 3.38 -16.44 4.47
CA ASP A 180 2.30 -15.65 3.88
C ASP A 180 2.65 -14.16 3.76
N ILE A 181 1.97 -13.49 2.81
CA ILE A 181 2.02 -12.03 2.65
C ILE A 181 0.97 -11.40 3.57
N TRP A 182 1.40 -10.40 4.33
CA TRP A 182 0.54 -9.58 5.18
C TRP A 182 0.56 -8.13 4.69
N ARG A 183 -0.56 -7.42 4.86
CA ARG A 183 -0.70 -6.00 4.49
C ARG A 183 -0.72 -5.13 5.73
N ILE A 184 0.07 -4.06 5.70
CA ILE A 184 0.19 -3.08 6.78
C ILE A 184 -0.07 -1.67 6.26
N ASP A 185 -0.22 -0.71 7.17
CA ASP A 185 -0.24 0.73 6.86
C ASP A 185 -1.43 1.20 6.03
N PHE A 186 -2.63 1.04 6.59
CA PHE A 186 -3.90 1.46 5.98
C PHE A 186 -4.29 2.90 6.34
N GLU A 187 -3.32 3.80 6.47
CA GLU A 187 -3.58 5.20 6.84
C GLU A 187 -4.21 6.03 5.71
N GLU A 188 -3.93 5.68 4.45
CA GLU A 188 -4.36 6.46 3.29
C GLU A 188 -5.82 6.17 2.92
N ASN A 189 -6.60 7.23 2.68
CA ASN A 189 -8.02 7.13 2.36
C ASN A 189 -8.35 7.55 0.91
N ILE A 190 -7.37 7.50 0.01
CA ILE A 190 -7.57 7.92 -1.39
C ILE A 190 -8.61 7.02 -2.09
N GLY A 191 -8.65 5.74 -1.77
CA GLY A 191 -9.59 4.82 -2.38
C GLY A 191 -11.05 5.10 -2.06
N ALA A 192 -11.35 5.70 -0.89
CA ALA A 192 -12.72 6.13 -0.57
C ALA A 192 -13.17 7.36 -1.38
N ALA A 193 -12.23 8.07 -2.02
CA ALA A 193 -12.49 9.26 -2.82
C ALA A 193 -12.57 8.98 -4.32
N LEU A 194 -12.27 7.74 -4.74
CA LEU A 194 -12.27 7.28 -6.14
C LEU A 194 -13.36 6.22 -6.33
N SER A 195 -13.77 6.00 -7.57
CA SER A 195 -14.54 4.80 -7.91
C SER A 195 -13.72 3.54 -7.59
N LEU A 196 -14.38 2.46 -7.17
CA LEU A 196 -13.71 1.23 -6.74
C LEU A 196 -12.71 0.70 -7.80
N PRO A 197 -13.07 0.58 -9.10
CA PRO A 197 -12.12 0.10 -10.10
C PRO A 197 -10.90 1.02 -10.24
N LEU A 198 -11.07 2.32 -10.04
CA LEU A 198 -9.97 3.27 -10.14
C LEU A 198 -9.09 3.24 -8.89
N ALA A 199 -9.67 3.04 -7.70
CA ALA A 199 -8.91 2.82 -6.47
C ALA A 199 -8.03 1.55 -6.58
N GLN A 200 -8.57 0.47 -7.13
CA GLN A 200 -7.84 -0.77 -7.39
C GLN A 200 -6.75 -0.60 -8.47
N ALA A 201 -7.05 0.12 -9.55
CA ALA A 201 -6.03 0.46 -10.55
C ALA A 201 -4.89 1.30 -9.94
N TYR A 202 -5.22 2.22 -9.04
CA TYR A 202 -4.23 3.00 -8.30
C TYR A 202 -3.35 2.13 -7.39
N ASP A 203 -3.92 1.14 -6.71
CA ASP A 203 -3.17 0.16 -5.91
C ASP A 203 -2.16 -0.62 -6.77
N VAL A 204 -2.57 -1.09 -7.95
CA VAL A 204 -1.66 -1.77 -8.88
C VAL A 204 -0.52 -0.85 -9.30
N TYR A 205 -0.83 0.40 -9.65
CA TYR A 205 0.18 1.41 -9.99
C TYR A 205 1.16 1.67 -8.83
N GLN A 206 0.67 1.79 -7.61
CA GLN A 206 1.49 1.99 -6.41
C GLN A 206 2.44 0.81 -6.16
N CYS A 207 1.93 -0.43 -6.28
CA CYS A 207 2.72 -1.63 -6.11
C CYS A 207 3.81 -1.72 -7.19
N LEU A 208 3.43 -1.57 -8.45
CA LEU A 208 4.36 -1.54 -9.58
C LEU A 208 5.45 -0.49 -9.40
N SER A 209 5.06 0.76 -9.11
CA SER A 209 6.00 1.88 -8.94
C SER A 209 7.02 1.61 -7.85
N SER A 210 6.59 1.03 -6.74
CA SER A 210 7.48 0.70 -5.63
C SER A 210 8.38 -0.49 -5.92
N LEU A 211 7.96 -1.46 -6.74
CA LEU A 211 8.79 -2.57 -7.20
C LEU A 211 9.92 -2.10 -8.11
N VAL A 212 9.60 -1.36 -9.18
CA VAL A 212 10.61 -0.90 -10.15
C VAL A 212 11.56 0.16 -9.58
N ALA A 213 11.18 0.82 -8.47
CA ALA A 213 12.01 1.75 -7.73
C ALA A 213 12.76 1.11 -6.55
N LEU A 214 12.65 -0.22 -6.36
CA LEU A 214 13.20 -0.91 -5.19
C LEU A 214 14.72 -0.77 -5.14
N ARG A 215 15.21 -0.23 -4.02
CA ARG A 215 16.64 -0.03 -3.79
C ARG A 215 17.32 -1.36 -3.47
N GLY A 216 18.57 -1.54 -3.94
CA GLY A 216 19.38 -2.72 -3.66
C GLY A 216 19.23 -3.85 -4.70
N LEU A 217 18.36 -3.69 -5.69
CA LEU A 217 18.31 -4.51 -6.91
C LEU A 217 18.91 -3.73 -8.08
N SER A 218 19.43 -4.46 -9.08
CA SER A 218 19.82 -3.85 -10.35
C SER A 218 18.58 -3.35 -11.11
N GLU A 219 18.76 -2.36 -11.97
CA GLU A 219 17.65 -1.80 -12.75
C GLU A 219 16.95 -2.85 -13.62
N ALA A 220 17.73 -3.73 -14.25
CA ALA A 220 17.20 -4.82 -15.07
C ALA A 220 16.35 -5.80 -14.27
N VAL A 221 16.81 -6.18 -13.06
CA VAL A 221 16.05 -7.05 -12.15
C VAL A 221 14.76 -6.37 -11.68
N ALA A 222 14.84 -5.12 -11.21
CA ALA A 222 13.67 -4.38 -10.76
C ALA A 222 12.63 -4.22 -11.88
N GLN A 223 13.08 -3.95 -13.13
CA GLN A 223 12.20 -3.87 -14.29
C GLN A 223 11.52 -5.21 -14.58
N SER A 224 12.31 -6.30 -14.64
CA SER A 224 11.78 -7.65 -14.88
C SER A 224 10.75 -8.08 -13.83
N LEU A 225 10.99 -7.76 -12.55
CA LEU A 225 10.04 -8.03 -11.48
C LEU A 225 8.76 -7.18 -11.61
N GLY A 226 8.88 -5.93 -12.03
CA GLY A 226 7.72 -5.08 -12.32
C GLY A 226 6.85 -5.61 -13.46
N ASP A 227 7.49 -6.03 -14.56
CA ASP A 227 6.80 -6.63 -15.72
C ASP A 227 6.09 -7.93 -15.32
N ARG A 228 6.77 -8.79 -14.53
CA ARG A 228 6.20 -10.03 -13.99
C ARG A 228 5.00 -9.77 -13.07
N PHE A 229 5.12 -8.81 -12.18
CA PHE A 229 4.01 -8.40 -11.31
C PHE A 229 2.78 -7.99 -12.12
N LEU A 230 2.96 -7.08 -13.07
CA LEU A 230 1.84 -6.57 -13.87
C LEU A 230 1.17 -7.68 -14.67
N GLN A 231 1.95 -8.54 -15.33
CA GLN A 231 1.43 -9.69 -16.09
C GLN A 231 0.68 -10.68 -15.18
N GLY A 232 1.26 -11.01 -14.01
CA GLY A 232 0.65 -11.90 -13.02
C GLY A 232 -0.68 -11.35 -12.51
N TYR A 233 -0.73 -10.07 -12.15
CA TYR A 233 -1.94 -9.40 -11.72
C TYR A 233 -3.04 -9.39 -12.80
N LEU A 234 -2.69 -9.00 -14.03
CA LEU A 234 -3.66 -8.95 -15.15
C LEU A 234 -4.19 -10.33 -15.56
N LYS A 235 -3.41 -11.38 -15.34
CA LYS A 235 -3.85 -12.76 -15.54
C LYS A 235 -4.80 -13.23 -14.43
N ALA A 236 -4.59 -12.77 -13.20
CA ALA A 236 -5.38 -13.17 -12.03
C ALA A 236 -6.63 -12.31 -11.80
N ASN A 237 -6.64 -11.09 -12.32
CA ASN A 237 -7.78 -10.16 -12.23
C ASN A 237 -8.30 -9.83 -13.64
N ASP A 238 -9.50 -10.34 -13.97
CA ASP A 238 -10.17 -10.16 -15.25
C ASP A 238 -11.17 -8.98 -15.27
N ASP A 239 -11.22 -8.16 -14.20
CA ASP A 239 -12.11 -7.00 -14.13
C ASP A 239 -11.77 -5.97 -15.21
N ALA A 240 -12.65 -5.87 -16.20
CA ALA A 240 -12.51 -4.96 -17.33
C ALA A 240 -12.48 -3.48 -16.91
N ALA A 241 -13.15 -3.10 -15.82
CA ALA A 241 -13.18 -1.72 -15.34
C ALA A 241 -11.85 -1.34 -14.68
N VAL A 242 -11.24 -2.25 -13.91
CA VAL A 242 -9.88 -2.06 -13.36
C VAL A 242 -8.86 -1.96 -14.49
N ARG A 243 -8.93 -2.86 -15.48
CA ARG A 243 -8.06 -2.83 -16.66
C ARG A 243 -8.20 -1.51 -17.44
N ALA A 244 -9.43 -1.02 -17.63
CA ALA A 244 -9.68 0.28 -18.27
C ALA A 244 -9.08 1.44 -17.47
N GLY A 245 -9.18 1.41 -16.14
CA GLY A 245 -8.52 2.36 -15.23
C GLY A 245 -7.00 2.37 -15.41
N LEU A 246 -6.37 1.19 -15.36
CA LEU A 246 -4.94 1.02 -15.59
C LEU A 246 -4.50 1.52 -16.97
N THR A 247 -5.25 1.18 -18.03
CA THR A 247 -4.95 1.64 -19.39
C THR A 247 -5.03 3.17 -19.50
N ARG A 248 -5.99 3.80 -18.82
CA ARG A 248 -6.09 5.27 -18.77
C ARG A 248 -4.87 5.89 -18.09
N MET A 249 -4.48 5.36 -16.94
CA MET A 249 -3.26 5.79 -16.24
C MET A 249 -2.01 5.60 -17.10
N ALA A 250 -1.88 4.45 -17.74
CA ALA A 250 -0.77 4.15 -18.66
C ALA A 250 -0.64 5.16 -19.78
N ARG A 251 -1.75 5.55 -20.44
CA ARG A 251 -1.73 6.57 -21.49
C ARG A 251 -1.18 7.90 -20.98
N SER A 252 -1.65 8.36 -19.82
CA SER A 252 -1.20 9.61 -19.20
C SER A 252 0.28 9.56 -18.83
N ILE A 253 0.72 8.48 -18.17
CA ILE A 253 2.09 8.31 -17.71
C ILE A 253 3.05 8.12 -18.89
N CYS A 254 2.70 7.28 -19.87
CA CYS A 254 3.51 7.08 -21.08
C CYS A 254 3.57 8.34 -21.94
N GLY A 255 2.47 9.09 -22.04
CA GLY A 255 2.43 10.39 -22.71
C GLY A 255 3.39 11.39 -22.05
N ALA A 256 3.30 11.56 -20.74
CA ALA A 256 4.22 12.40 -19.97
C ALA A 256 5.67 11.93 -20.11
N SER A 257 5.93 10.62 -20.04
CA SER A 257 7.26 10.03 -20.21
C SER A 257 7.87 10.38 -21.58
N ARG A 258 7.08 10.32 -22.66
CA ARG A 258 7.57 10.67 -24.01
C ARG A 258 8.05 12.12 -24.10
N VAL A 259 7.32 13.04 -23.46
CA VAL A 259 7.65 14.47 -23.48
C VAL A 259 8.85 14.79 -22.59
N ILE A 260 8.91 14.15 -21.42
CA ILE A 260 9.90 14.48 -20.37
C ILE A 260 11.23 13.74 -20.60
N ARG A 261 11.22 12.52 -21.14
CA ARG A 261 12.42 11.68 -21.32
C ARG A 261 13.55 12.32 -22.12
N PRO A 262 13.30 13.06 -23.24
CA PRO A 262 14.37 13.73 -23.97
C PRO A 262 15.11 14.79 -23.13
N VAL A 263 14.40 15.40 -22.16
CA VAL A 263 14.94 16.50 -21.32
C VAL A 263 15.55 15.97 -20.03
N LEU A 264 14.91 15.01 -19.38
CA LEU A 264 15.31 14.51 -18.06
C LEU A 264 15.85 13.08 -18.05
N GLY A 265 15.83 12.37 -19.20
CA GLY A 265 16.24 10.96 -19.26
C GLY A 265 17.73 10.73 -18.96
N TRP A 266 18.57 11.74 -19.10
CA TRP A 266 19.99 11.71 -18.76
C TRP A 266 20.27 11.99 -17.27
N MET A 267 19.27 12.48 -16.51
CA MET A 267 19.44 12.76 -15.09
C MET A 267 19.57 11.45 -14.30
N PRO A 268 20.61 11.31 -13.46
CA PRO A 268 20.83 10.09 -12.70
C PRO A 268 19.89 9.96 -11.48
N GLY A 269 18.89 10.84 -11.36
CA GLY A 269 17.92 10.86 -10.28
C GLY A 269 17.05 9.60 -10.27
N ARG A 270 17.09 8.84 -9.16
CA ARG A 270 16.36 7.54 -9.04
C ARG A 270 14.86 7.69 -9.22
N ASP A 271 14.26 8.78 -8.75
CA ASP A 271 12.83 9.03 -8.90
C ASP A 271 12.46 9.25 -10.37
N VAL A 272 13.33 9.96 -11.13
CA VAL A 272 13.17 10.17 -12.57
C VAL A 272 13.31 8.85 -13.33
N GLN A 273 14.33 8.06 -13.03
CA GLN A 273 14.53 6.74 -13.64
C GLN A 273 13.44 5.76 -13.25
N GLY A 274 12.99 5.80 -11.99
CA GLY A 274 11.83 5.03 -11.52
C GLY A 274 10.56 5.35 -12.30
N PHE A 275 10.27 6.61 -12.53
CA PHE A 275 9.15 7.06 -13.35
C PHE A 275 9.22 6.50 -14.78
N PHE A 276 10.40 6.53 -15.41
CA PHE A 276 10.56 6.00 -16.77
C PHE A 276 10.40 4.48 -16.82
N ARG A 277 10.89 3.75 -15.82
CA ARG A 277 10.69 2.30 -15.71
C ARG A 277 9.22 1.92 -15.55
N VAL A 278 8.48 2.65 -14.70
CA VAL A 278 7.02 2.47 -14.60
C VAL A 278 6.35 2.69 -15.97
N ALA A 279 6.71 3.76 -16.67
CA ALA A 279 6.17 4.04 -18.00
C ALA A 279 6.50 2.93 -19.01
N ASP A 280 7.71 2.35 -18.92
CA ASP A 280 8.12 1.26 -19.82
C ASP A 280 7.31 -0.02 -19.54
N THR A 281 7.12 -0.43 -18.27
CA THR A 281 6.24 -1.55 -17.90
C THR A 281 4.79 -1.30 -18.32
N LEU A 282 4.25 -0.10 -18.10
CA LEU A 282 2.87 0.21 -18.45
C LEU A 282 2.58 0.19 -19.95
N ARG A 283 3.61 0.15 -20.81
CA ARG A 283 3.43 -0.07 -22.27
C ARG A 283 2.97 -1.50 -22.60
N LEU A 284 3.02 -2.42 -21.65
CA LEU A 284 2.50 -3.80 -21.78
C LEU A 284 0.95 -3.84 -21.77
N LEU A 285 0.29 -2.74 -21.38
CA LEU A 285 -1.17 -2.58 -21.39
C LEU A 285 -1.67 -2.11 -22.75
#